data_bea2b4c65326fbd60d74c2ceb80a1f54
#
_entry.id   bea2b4c65326fbd60d74c2ceb80a1f54
#
_cell.length_a   1.000
_cell.length_b   1.000
_cell.length_c   1.000
_cell.angle_alpha   90.00
_cell.angle_beta   90.00
_cell.angle_gamma   90.00
#
_symmetry.space_group_name_H-M   'P 1'
#
loop_
_entity.id
_entity.type
_entity.pdbx_description
1 polymer ?
#
loop_
_entity_poly.entity_id
_entity_poly.type
_entity_poly.pdbx_seq_one_letter_code
_entity_poly.pdbx_strand_id
1 'polypeptide(L)'
;ILEKENPFPYGNVFDELRKPLFFGIPRDDSIEPSFSGKGILATQSHFFGRWVFVTNFIYNRISTEFPEFSYILTLTHTINKYWSVYIETQDFSSDLYKDQIFRTGAAYLFNDDLQFEATFGTNTKNSPSIFFLNLGASYRLDFHKDVDPEMKLEEKLMKKEERMYKKGAKKAQKADKKRNKKARKKPNG
;
A
#
# COMPACT_ATOMS: atom_id res chain seq x y z
N ILE A 1 28.74 -43.77 -13.27
CA ILE A 1 28.31 -42.40 -12.93
C ILE A 1 27.49 -42.58 -11.68
N LEU A 2 28.08 -42.29 -10.52
CA LEU A 2 27.39 -42.30 -9.23
C LEU A 2 26.49 -41.08 -9.19
N GLU A 3 25.18 -41.28 -9.24
CA GLU A 3 24.18 -40.27 -8.85
C GLU A 3 24.48 -39.86 -7.40
N LYS A 4 24.88 -38.64 -7.21
CA LYS A 4 25.02 -38.05 -5.87
C LYS A 4 23.61 -37.93 -5.29
N GLU A 5 23.23 -38.88 -4.43
CA GLU A 5 22.02 -38.73 -3.62
C GLU A 5 22.07 -37.38 -2.92
N ASN A 6 21.04 -36.59 -3.15
CA ASN A 6 20.89 -35.30 -2.49
C ASN A 6 20.77 -35.57 -0.98
N PRO A 7 21.70 -35.07 -0.13
CA PRO A 7 21.69 -35.35 1.30
C PRO A 7 20.47 -34.73 2.04
N PHE A 8 19.69 -33.95 1.33
CA PHE A 8 18.48 -33.36 1.87
C PHE A 8 17.24 -33.93 1.18
N PRO A 9 16.53 -34.91 1.79
CA PRO A 9 15.37 -35.55 1.19
C PRO A 9 14.20 -34.61 0.89
N TYR A 10 14.27 -33.38 1.35
CA TYR A 10 13.22 -32.35 1.19
C TYR A 10 13.64 -31.17 0.28
N GLY A 11 14.68 -31.33 -0.52
CA GLY A 11 15.17 -30.24 -1.36
C GLY A 11 16.02 -29.22 -0.61
N ASN A 12 16.56 -28.27 -1.35
CA ASN A 12 17.38 -27.20 -0.79
C ASN A 12 16.45 -26.16 -0.15
N VAL A 13 16.73 -25.74 1.10
CA VAL A 13 15.95 -24.73 1.84
C VAL A 13 15.75 -23.44 1.02
N PHE A 14 16.71 -23.09 0.16
CA PHE A 14 16.60 -21.95 -0.75
C PHE A 14 15.63 -22.16 -1.92
N ASP A 15 15.40 -23.38 -2.34
CA ASP A 15 14.40 -23.71 -3.36
C ASP A 15 12.99 -23.69 -2.77
N GLU A 16 12.85 -24.04 -1.49
CA GLU A 16 11.59 -23.90 -0.77
C GLU A 16 11.21 -22.44 -0.48
N LEU A 17 12.18 -21.57 -0.21
CA LEU A 17 11.95 -20.14 -0.07
C LEU A 17 11.59 -19.44 -1.38
N ARG A 18 11.96 -20.02 -2.53
CA ARG A 18 11.54 -19.55 -3.87
C ARG A 18 10.16 -20.03 -4.28
N LYS A 19 9.70 -21.12 -3.71
CA LYS A 19 8.30 -21.55 -3.93
C LYS A 19 7.43 -20.51 -3.24
N PRO A 20 6.48 -19.88 -3.95
CA PRO A 20 5.48 -19.09 -3.26
C PRO A 20 4.90 -19.96 -2.15
N LEU A 21 4.79 -19.45 -0.94
CA LEU A 21 4.26 -20.12 0.25
C LEU A 21 2.79 -20.53 0.03
N PHE A 22 2.57 -21.40 -0.92
CA PHE A 22 1.34 -22.13 -1.15
C PHE A 22 1.53 -23.52 -0.59
N PHE A 23 0.95 -23.72 0.59
CA PHE A 23 0.92 -24.98 1.28
C PHE A 23 0.51 -26.12 0.34
N GLY A 24 1.41 -27.06 0.14
CA GLY A 24 1.10 -28.45 -0.09
C GLY A 24 0.72 -28.89 -1.49
N ILE A 25 0.91 -28.12 -2.54
CA ILE A 25 0.77 -28.63 -3.91
C ILE A 25 2.18 -28.91 -4.46
N PRO A 26 2.55 -30.18 -4.72
CA PRO A 26 3.78 -30.49 -5.42
C PRO A 26 3.79 -29.74 -6.76
N ARG A 27 4.85 -29.00 -7.03
CA ARG A 27 5.04 -28.41 -8.35
C ARG A 27 5.41 -29.54 -9.29
N ASP A 28 4.53 -29.88 -10.19
CA ASP A 28 4.87 -30.70 -11.34
C ASP A 28 5.68 -29.82 -12.31
N ASP A 29 7.00 -30.05 -12.35
CA ASP A 29 7.90 -29.28 -13.23
C ASP A 29 7.70 -29.63 -14.72
N SER A 30 6.80 -30.57 -15.04
CA SER A 30 6.37 -30.89 -16.41
C SER A 30 5.28 -29.92 -16.93
N ILE A 31 4.73 -29.06 -16.07
CA ILE A 31 3.72 -28.09 -16.48
C ILE A 31 4.42 -26.88 -17.08
N GLU A 32 4.28 -26.71 -18.39
CA GLU A 32 4.72 -25.51 -19.10
C GLU A 32 4.17 -24.25 -18.43
N PRO A 33 4.96 -23.16 -18.35
CA PRO A 33 4.51 -21.92 -17.73
C PRO A 33 3.28 -21.38 -18.48
N SER A 34 2.09 -21.65 -17.95
CA SER A 34 0.87 -21.12 -18.48
C SER A 34 0.68 -19.67 -17.99
N PHE A 35 0.13 -18.83 -18.85
CA PHE A 35 -0.28 -17.47 -18.45
C PHE A 35 -1.30 -17.57 -17.30
N SER A 36 -1.02 -16.90 -16.20
CA SER A 36 -1.88 -16.87 -15.04
C SER A 36 -2.20 -15.41 -14.66
N GLY A 37 -3.49 -15.08 -14.60
CA GLY A 37 -3.96 -13.77 -14.16
C GLY A 37 -4.32 -13.76 -12.67
N LYS A 38 -4.29 -12.56 -12.05
CA LYS A 38 -4.78 -12.30 -10.70
C LYS A 38 -5.59 -11.02 -10.68
N GLY A 39 -6.81 -11.07 -10.16
CA GLY A 39 -7.67 -9.91 -9.91
C GLY A 39 -7.83 -9.68 -8.40
N ILE A 40 -7.75 -8.42 -7.95
CA ILE A 40 -7.97 -8.05 -6.56
C ILE A 40 -8.93 -6.88 -6.52
N LEU A 41 -10.00 -7.00 -5.72
CA LEU A 41 -10.90 -5.92 -5.37
C LEU A 41 -10.75 -5.65 -3.86
N ALA A 42 -10.24 -4.48 -3.52
CA ALA A 42 -10.07 -4.04 -2.14
C ALA A 42 -11.05 -2.93 -1.82
N THR A 43 -11.70 -3.00 -0.66
CA THR A 43 -12.57 -1.94 -0.14
C THR A 43 -12.22 -1.63 1.31
N GLN A 44 -12.44 -0.37 1.70
CA GLN A 44 -12.21 0.08 3.06
C GLN A 44 -13.34 0.99 3.50
N SER A 45 -13.89 0.76 4.69
CA SER A 45 -14.95 1.54 5.29
C SER A 45 -14.58 1.96 6.70
N HIS A 46 -14.80 3.23 7.02
CA HIS A 46 -14.58 3.80 8.35
C HIS A 46 -15.93 4.04 9.02
N PHE A 47 -16.08 3.60 10.28
CA PHE A 47 -17.30 3.83 11.03
C PHE A 47 -17.00 4.07 12.51
N PHE A 48 -17.90 4.80 13.17
CA PHE A 48 -17.78 5.20 14.58
C PHE A 48 -16.44 5.87 14.95
N GLY A 49 -15.72 6.47 13.96
CA GLY A 49 -14.48 7.21 14.13
C GLY A 49 -13.24 6.42 14.54
N ARG A 50 -13.40 5.18 15.04
CA ARG A 50 -12.31 4.35 15.54
C ARG A 50 -12.26 2.95 14.95
N TRP A 51 -13.24 2.59 14.13
CA TRP A 51 -13.34 1.29 13.51
C TRP A 51 -13.07 1.39 12.02
N VAL A 52 -12.27 0.48 11.52
CA VAL A 52 -11.97 0.34 10.10
C VAL A 52 -12.27 -1.09 9.69
N PHE A 53 -13.09 -1.25 8.67
CA PHE A 53 -13.38 -2.53 8.06
C PHE A 53 -12.79 -2.57 6.66
N VAL A 54 -11.94 -3.55 6.42
CA VAL A 54 -11.28 -3.78 5.13
C VAL A 54 -11.74 -5.11 4.57
N THR A 55 -12.10 -5.12 3.30
CA THR A 55 -12.39 -6.36 2.57
C THR A 55 -11.53 -6.44 1.33
N ASN A 56 -10.96 -7.61 1.10
CA ASN A 56 -10.23 -7.92 -0.13
C ASN A 56 -10.82 -9.19 -0.73
N PHE A 57 -11.28 -9.11 -1.96
CA PHE A 57 -11.68 -10.25 -2.77
C PHE A 57 -10.58 -10.50 -3.80
N ILE A 58 -10.10 -11.72 -3.84
CA ILE A 58 -8.94 -12.11 -4.64
C ILE A 58 -9.36 -13.28 -5.52
N TYR A 59 -9.23 -13.11 -6.83
CA TYR A 59 -9.38 -14.19 -7.78
C TYR A 59 -8.01 -14.44 -8.42
N ASN A 60 -7.43 -15.57 -8.09
CA ASN A 60 -6.06 -15.94 -8.42
C ASN A 60 -6.04 -17.08 -9.44
N ARG A 61 -4.95 -17.21 -10.19
CA ARG A 61 -4.76 -18.26 -11.19
C ARG A 61 -5.88 -18.28 -12.26
N ILE A 62 -6.34 -17.10 -12.69
CA ILE A 62 -7.31 -16.95 -13.78
C ILE A 62 -6.70 -17.58 -15.03
N SER A 63 -7.51 -18.34 -15.77
CA SER A 63 -7.11 -19.06 -16.98
C SER A 63 -6.17 -20.27 -16.75
N THR A 64 -6.08 -20.77 -15.53
CA THR A 64 -5.43 -22.03 -15.22
C THR A 64 -6.48 -23.12 -14.95
N GLU A 65 -6.03 -24.38 -14.88
CA GLU A 65 -6.88 -25.53 -14.59
C GLU A 65 -7.53 -25.45 -13.17
N PHE A 66 -6.81 -24.80 -12.22
CA PHE A 66 -7.25 -24.70 -10.84
C PHE A 66 -7.30 -23.24 -10.37
N PRO A 67 -8.34 -22.46 -10.77
CA PRO A 67 -8.51 -21.12 -10.27
C PRO A 67 -8.79 -21.14 -8.75
N GLU A 68 -8.40 -20.08 -8.09
CA GLU A 68 -8.57 -19.92 -6.64
C GLU A 68 -9.30 -18.61 -6.34
N PHE A 69 -10.36 -18.70 -5.57
CA PHE A 69 -11.02 -17.55 -4.98
C PHE A 69 -10.65 -17.45 -3.51
N SER A 70 -10.28 -16.27 -3.06
CA SER A 70 -10.08 -16.00 -1.64
C SER A 70 -10.64 -14.64 -1.25
N TYR A 71 -11.03 -14.51 0.00
CA TYR A 71 -11.38 -13.22 0.58
C TYR A 71 -10.67 -13.01 1.90
N ILE A 72 -10.41 -11.75 2.23
CA ILE A 72 -9.86 -11.35 3.52
C ILE A 72 -10.78 -10.28 4.09
N LEU A 73 -11.26 -10.50 5.31
CA LEU A 73 -12.08 -9.55 6.06
C LEU A 73 -11.30 -9.15 7.30
N THR A 74 -10.96 -7.88 7.43
CA THR A 74 -10.21 -7.34 8.56
C THR A 74 -11.02 -6.26 9.26
N LEU A 75 -11.23 -6.41 10.56
CA LEU A 75 -11.84 -5.41 11.41
C LEU A 75 -10.80 -4.88 12.39
N THR A 76 -10.47 -3.62 12.27
CA THR A 76 -9.50 -2.94 13.13
C THR A 76 -10.20 -1.95 14.05
N HIS A 77 -9.79 -1.92 15.31
CA HIS A 77 -10.23 -0.94 16.30
C HIS A 77 -9.05 -0.16 16.87
N THR A 78 -9.10 1.15 16.77
CA THR A 78 -8.12 2.05 17.39
C THR A 78 -8.53 2.34 18.83
N ILE A 79 -7.79 1.79 19.80
CA ILE A 79 -8.05 1.98 21.23
C ILE A 79 -7.66 3.41 21.64
N ASN A 80 -6.46 3.83 21.26
CA ASN A 80 -5.94 5.17 21.49
C ASN A 80 -4.89 5.52 20.41
N LYS A 81 -4.20 6.65 20.55
CA LYS A 81 -3.22 7.09 19.56
C LYS A 81 -2.01 6.16 19.39
N TYR A 82 -1.77 5.26 20.36
CA TYR A 82 -0.61 4.35 20.33
C TYR A 82 -0.99 2.91 20.04
N TRP A 83 -2.22 2.49 20.40
CA TRP A 83 -2.65 1.10 20.32
C TRP A 83 -3.81 0.91 19.36
N SER A 84 -3.67 -0.06 18.49
CA SER A 84 -4.76 -0.62 17.69
C SER A 84 -4.77 -2.13 17.80
N VAL A 85 -5.94 -2.72 17.69
CA VAL A 85 -6.14 -4.17 17.66
C VAL A 85 -6.95 -4.53 16.42
N TYR A 86 -6.79 -5.75 15.93
CA TYR A 86 -7.57 -6.23 14.80
C TYR A 86 -7.91 -7.71 14.93
N ILE A 87 -8.97 -8.07 14.25
CA ILE A 87 -9.34 -9.44 13.95
C ILE A 87 -9.47 -9.57 12.44
N GLU A 88 -9.04 -10.70 11.91
CA GLU A 88 -9.03 -10.97 10.48
C GLU A 88 -9.43 -12.41 10.21
N THR A 89 -10.23 -12.62 9.18
CA THR A 89 -10.46 -13.95 8.62
C THR A 89 -10.03 -13.94 7.16
N GLN A 90 -9.37 -15.00 6.77
CA GLN A 90 -8.98 -15.25 5.38
C GLN A 90 -9.50 -16.62 4.96
N ASP A 91 -10.22 -16.66 3.88
CA ASP A 91 -10.76 -17.88 3.29
C ASP A 91 -10.10 -18.13 1.94
N PHE A 92 -9.75 -19.37 1.68
CA PHE A 92 -9.22 -19.86 0.42
C PHE A 92 -10.12 -20.96 -0.11
N SER A 93 -10.55 -20.83 -1.35
CA SER A 93 -11.41 -21.83 -1.99
C SER A 93 -10.91 -22.08 -3.42
N SER A 94 -10.49 -23.32 -3.66
CA SER A 94 -10.23 -23.87 -5.00
C SER A 94 -10.79 -25.29 -5.06
N ASP A 95 -10.80 -25.88 -6.23
CA ASP A 95 -11.24 -27.28 -6.40
C ASP A 95 -10.29 -28.26 -5.67
N LEU A 96 -9.03 -27.90 -5.48
CA LEU A 96 -8.03 -28.73 -4.82
C LEU A 96 -7.93 -28.51 -3.32
N TYR A 97 -8.25 -27.30 -2.84
CA TYR A 97 -7.98 -26.91 -1.47
C TYR A 97 -8.95 -25.86 -0.97
N LYS A 98 -9.44 -26.07 0.25
CA LYS A 98 -10.27 -25.07 0.98
C LYS A 98 -9.74 -24.97 2.39
N ASP A 99 -9.50 -23.75 2.87
CA ASP A 99 -9.12 -23.49 4.25
C ASP A 99 -9.55 -22.10 4.68
N GLN A 100 -9.70 -21.94 5.99
CA GLN A 100 -10.01 -20.67 6.61
C GLN A 100 -9.03 -20.41 7.73
N ILE A 101 -8.42 -19.23 7.70
CA ILE A 101 -7.43 -18.80 8.69
C ILE A 101 -8.02 -17.63 9.47
N PHE A 102 -7.97 -17.71 10.78
CA PHE A 102 -8.26 -16.60 11.68
C PHE A 102 -6.96 -16.00 12.20
N ARG A 103 -6.90 -14.68 12.24
CA ARG A 103 -5.81 -13.91 12.81
C ARG A 103 -6.37 -12.88 13.78
N THR A 104 -5.63 -12.63 14.83
CA THR A 104 -5.86 -11.48 15.71
C THR A 104 -4.51 -10.88 16.06
N GLY A 105 -4.47 -9.59 16.22
CA GLY A 105 -3.21 -8.91 16.49
C GLY A 105 -3.40 -7.56 17.13
N ALA A 106 -2.29 -7.04 17.60
CA ALA A 106 -2.18 -5.70 18.14
C ALA A 106 -0.98 -4.99 17.53
N ALA A 107 -1.14 -3.71 17.25
CA ALA A 107 -0.08 -2.83 16.80
C ALA A 107 0.13 -1.73 17.82
N TYR A 108 1.40 -1.44 18.10
CA TYR A 108 1.84 -0.40 19.01
C TYR A 108 2.72 0.61 18.27
N LEU A 109 2.24 1.85 18.19
CA LEU A 109 2.98 2.97 17.62
C LEU A 109 3.94 3.52 18.68
N PHE A 110 5.21 3.18 18.56
CA PHE A 110 6.25 3.62 19.49
C PHE A 110 6.51 5.13 19.34
N ASN A 111 6.60 5.59 18.10
CA ASN A 111 6.66 7.00 17.72
C ASN A 111 5.99 7.18 16.35
N ASP A 112 5.98 8.40 15.80
CA ASP A 112 5.29 8.68 14.53
C ASP A 112 5.82 7.88 13.33
N ASP A 113 7.02 7.32 13.43
CA ASP A 113 7.69 6.60 12.36
C ASP A 113 7.93 5.11 12.63
N LEU A 114 7.83 4.65 13.88
CA LEU A 114 8.12 3.26 14.26
C LEU A 114 6.90 2.62 14.91
N GLN A 115 6.46 1.51 14.34
CA GLN A 115 5.38 0.68 14.84
C GLN A 115 5.85 -0.75 15.04
N PHE A 116 5.43 -1.37 16.13
CA PHE A 116 5.57 -2.79 16.38
C PHE A 116 4.22 -3.49 16.24
N GLU A 117 4.24 -4.72 15.80
CA GLU A 117 3.04 -5.53 15.58
C GLU A 117 3.26 -6.95 16.09
N ALA A 118 2.22 -7.50 16.71
CA ALA A 118 2.17 -8.91 17.09
C ALA A 118 0.86 -9.50 16.57
N THR A 119 0.95 -10.63 15.88
CA THR A 119 -0.19 -11.35 15.29
C THR A 119 -0.16 -12.79 15.73
N PHE A 120 -1.27 -13.28 16.20
CA PHE A 120 -1.54 -14.70 16.42
C PHE A 120 -2.51 -15.19 15.36
N GLY A 121 -2.29 -16.38 14.81
CA GLY A 121 -3.20 -16.97 13.83
C GLY A 121 -3.35 -18.48 13.98
N THR A 122 -4.50 -18.96 13.53
CA THR A 122 -4.86 -20.38 13.49
C THR A 122 -5.77 -20.65 12.30
N ASN A 123 -5.74 -21.88 11.80
CA ASN A 123 -6.72 -22.32 10.82
C ASN A 123 -7.89 -23.05 11.50
N THR A 124 -8.97 -23.26 10.76
CA THR A 124 -10.15 -23.98 11.26
C THR A 124 -10.09 -25.49 11.05
N LYS A 125 -9.10 -25.97 10.27
CA LYS A 125 -8.95 -27.39 9.99
C LYS A 125 -8.25 -28.12 11.12
N ASN A 126 -8.69 -29.35 11.37
CA ASN A 126 -8.05 -30.23 12.35
C ASN A 126 -6.86 -31.00 11.77
N SER A 127 -6.69 -31.03 10.44
CA SER A 127 -5.60 -31.76 9.78
C SER A 127 -5.15 -31.09 8.48
N PRO A 128 -4.00 -30.45 8.47
CA PRO A 128 -3.18 -30.10 9.64
C PRO A 128 -3.76 -28.91 10.41
N SER A 129 -3.64 -28.93 11.73
CA SER A 129 -3.89 -27.78 12.59
C SER A 129 -2.65 -26.88 12.57
N ILE A 130 -2.83 -25.61 12.27
CA ILE A 130 -1.75 -24.63 12.17
C ILE A 130 -1.95 -23.55 13.22
N PHE A 131 -0.90 -23.27 13.98
CA PHE A 131 -0.81 -22.12 14.86
C PHE A 131 0.46 -21.36 14.52
N PHE A 132 0.37 -20.04 14.46
CA PHE A 132 1.53 -19.21 14.22
C PHE A 132 1.48 -17.90 15.01
N LEU A 133 2.65 -17.42 15.36
CA LEU A 133 2.87 -16.11 15.97
C LEU A 133 3.83 -15.33 15.09
N ASN A 134 3.43 -14.14 14.67
CA ASN A 134 4.27 -13.22 13.91
C ASN A 134 4.55 -11.99 14.77
N LEU A 135 5.79 -11.54 14.72
CA LEU A 135 6.22 -10.26 15.29
C LEU A 135 6.77 -9.41 14.13
N GLY A 136 6.33 -8.19 14.04
CA GLY A 136 6.73 -7.26 13.00
C GLY A 136 7.16 -5.91 13.56
N ALA A 137 8.00 -5.22 12.81
CA ALA A 137 8.33 -3.83 13.01
C ALA A 137 8.25 -3.10 11.68
N SER A 138 7.54 -1.99 11.65
CA SER A 138 7.40 -1.13 10.48
C SER A 138 8.01 0.23 10.78
N TYR A 139 8.90 0.69 9.90
CA TYR A 139 9.50 2.00 10.00
C TYR A 139 9.15 2.84 8.78
N ARG A 140 8.58 4.03 9.01
CA ARG A 140 8.23 4.98 7.95
C ARG A 140 9.41 5.92 7.70
N LEU A 141 9.91 5.92 6.48
CA LEU A 141 10.87 6.93 6.01
C LEU A 141 10.09 8.07 5.37
N ASP A 142 9.99 9.20 6.07
CA ASP A 142 9.36 10.38 5.51
C ASP A 142 10.44 11.35 5.00
N PHE A 143 10.60 11.40 3.68
CA PHE A 143 11.49 12.34 3.01
C PHE A 143 10.80 13.69 2.72
N HIS A 144 9.52 13.83 3.03
CA HIS A 144 8.81 15.10 2.93
C HIS A 144 8.98 15.88 4.22
N LYS A 145 9.69 17.01 4.13
CA LYS A 145 9.62 18.01 5.20
C LYS A 145 8.21 18.57 5.18
N ASP A 146 7.44 18.30 6.22
CA ASP A 146 6.19 19.00 6.45
C ASP A 146 6.51 20.49 6.58
N VAL A 147 6.31 21.21 5.49
CA VAL A 147 6.41 22.68 5.53
C VAL A 147 5.20 23.16 6.30
N ASP A 148 5.44 23.85 7.42
CA ASP A 148 4.42 24.44 8.27
C ASP A 148 3.31 25.07 7.42
N PRO A 149 2.03 24.79 7.73
CA PRO A 149 0.90 25.37 7.01
C PRO A 149 0.97 26.90 6.93
N GLU A 150 1.52 27.54 7.97
CA GLU A 150 1.74 28.99 8.05
C GLU A 150 2.79 29.43 7.03
N MET A 151 3.94 28.74 6.94
CA MET A 151 4.96 29.01 5.92
C MET A 151 4.44 28.82 4.49
N LYS A 152 3.59 27.81 4.24
CA LYS A 152 2.94 27.63 2.93
C LYS A 152 1.98 28.76 2.60
N LEU A 153 1.31 29.32 3.59
CA LEU A 153 0.41 30.45 3.43
C LEU A 153 1.19 31.73 3.12
N GLU A 154 2.25 32.01 3.88
CA GLU A 154 3.14 33.15 3.67
C GLU A 154 3.80 33.12 2.27
N GLU A 155 4.29 31.97 1.87
CA GLU A 155 4.89 31.81 0.52
C GLU A 155 3.86 32.07 -0.59
N LYS A 156 2.61 31.62 -0.41
CA LYS A 156 1.52 31.91 -1.35
C LYS A 156 1.17 33.40 -1.39
N LEU A 157 1.17 34.06 -0.24
CA LEU A 157 0.92 35.51 -0.16
C LEU A 157 2.02 36.30 -0.82
N MET A 158 3.28 36.01 -0.51
CA MET A 158 4.44 36.64 -1.16
C MET A 158 4.44 36.47 -2.68
N LYS A 159 4.18 35.27 -3.17
CA LYS A 159 4.05 35.00 -4.62
C LYS A 159 2.89 35.78 -5.25
N LYS A 160 1.81 36.00 -4.53
CA LYS A 160 0.66 36.80 -5.01
C LYS A 160 1.01 38.28 -5.09
N GLU A 161 1.68 38.83 -4.08
CA GLU A 161 2.14 40.21 -4.06
C GLU A 161 3.16 40.49 -5.18
N GLU A 162 4.13 39.61 -5.36
CA GLU A 162 5.11 39.73 -6.45
C GLU A 162 4.43 39.74 -7.83
N ARG A 163 3.41 38.89 -8.03
CA ARG A 163 2.64 38.88 -9.28
C ARG A 163 1.85 40.18 -9.48
N MET A 164 1.31 40.74 -8.40
CA MET A 164 0.60 42.02 -8.46
C MET A 164 1.57 43.17 -8.78
N TYR A 165 2.72 43.20 -8.12
CA TYR A 165 3.78 44.18 -8.40
C TYR A 165 4.25 44.11 -9.86
N LYS A 166 4.58 42.93 -10.36
CA LYS A 166 4.99 42.72 -11.77
C LYS A 166 3.88 43.15 -12.76
N LYS A 167 2.61 42.92 -12.45
CA LYS A 167 1.47 43.38 -13.27
C LYS A 167 1.35 44.93 -13.24
N GLY A 168 1.53 45.53 -12.07
CA GLY A 168 1.53 47.00 -11.93
C GLY A 168 2.65 47.65 -12.72
N ALA A 169 3.88 47.17 -12.58
CA ALA A 169 5.04 47.67 -13.32
C ALA A 169 4.87 47.56 -14.85
N LYS A 170 4.36 46.43 -15.34
CA LYS A 170 4.03 46.26 -16.77
C LYS A 170 2.95 47.25 -17.27
N LYS A 171 1.94 47.55 -16.44
CA LYS A 171 0.90 48.53 -16.79
C LYS A 171 1.48 49.93 -16.82
N ALA A 172 2.33 50.31 -15.85
CA ALA A 172 3.02 51.61 -15.83
C ALA A 172 3.92 51.79 -17.05
N GLN A 173 4.74 50.81 -17.39
CA GLN A 173 5.58 50.86 -18.59
C GLN A 173 4.80 51.01 -19.90
N LYS A 174 3.63 50.32 -19.99
CA LYS A 174 2.75 50.44 -21.17
C LYS A 174 2.11 51.82 -21.23
N ALA A 175 1.75 52.41 -20.09
CA ALA A 175 1.20 53.78 -20.02
C ALA A 175 2.23 54.80 -20.44
N ASP A 176 3.47 54.72 -19.97
CA ASP A 176 4.56 55.61 -20.31
C ASP A 176 4.93 55.54 -21.82
N LYS A 177 4.99 54.30 -22.36
CA LYS A 177 5.19 54.10 -23.80
C LYS A 177 4.06 54.75 -24.63
N LYS A 178 2.81 54.69 -24.16
CA LYS A 178 1.70 55.36 -24.86
C LYS A 178 1.77 56.89 -24.74
N ARG A 179 2.19 57.43 -23.58
CA ARG A 179 2.40 58.88 -23.36
C ARG A 179 3.50 59.42 -24.30
N ASN A 180 4.66 58.75 -24.34
CA ASN A 180 5.76 59.15 -25.17
C ASN A 180 5.44 59.04 -26.65
N LYS A 181 4.66 58.03 -27.08
CA LYS A 181 4.21 57.92 -28.47
C LYS A 181 3.20 58.99 -28.87
N LYS A 182 2.35 59.48 -27.94
CA LYS A 182 1.45 60.60 -28.17
C LYS A 182 2.21 61.93 -28.21
N ALA A 183 3.22 62.12 -27.35
CA ALA A 183 4.05 63.32 -27.34
C ALA A 183 4.85 63.50 -28.65
N ARG A 184 5.34 62.40 -29.20
CA ARG A 184 6.09 62.43 -30.52
C ARG A 184 5.19 62.65 -31.75
N LYS A 185 3.84 62.54 -31.60
CA LYS A 185 2.90 62.72 -32.72
C LYS A 185 2.25 64.10 -32.75
N LYS A 186 2.56 65.03 -31.78
CA LYS A 186 2.16 66.41 -31.93
C LYS A 186 3.15 67.12 -32.87
N PRO A 187 2.79 67.54 -34.11
CA PRO A 187 3.61 68.39 -34.91
C PRO A 187 3.66 69.77 -34.27
N ASN A 188 4.88 70.39 -34.29
CA ASN A 188 5.04 71.78 -33.99
C ASN A 188 4.24 72.55 -35.05
N GLY A 189 3.14 73.19 -34.63
CA GLY A 189 2.43 74.22 -35.39
C GLY A 189 3.02 75.57 -35.05
#